data_a8adf5c2bcee654856a2b7822c56a569
#
_entry.id   a8adf5c2bcee654856a2b7822c56a569
#
_cell.length_a   1.000
_cell.length_b   1.000
_cell.length_c   1.000
_cell.angle_alpha   90.00
_cell.angle_beta   90.00
_cell.angle_gamma   90.00
#
_symmetry.space_group_name_H-M   'P 1'
#
loop_
_entity.id
_entity.type
_entity.pdbx_description
1 polymer ?
#
loop_
_entity_poly.entity_id
_entity_poly.type
_entity_poly.pdbx_seq_one_letter_code
_entity_poly.pdbx_strand_id
1 'polypeptide(L)'
;KDDSRIFCIIDGEEDEHLKPGIHQQPPTKLKNPKLFKPFEMYIKMYGLPAYNEMDPTWFVALTYSFIFGAMFGDVGQGLLLFIGGFLLYKFKHITLAGIISCAGVFSTIFGFMFGSIFGFEDVIPALWLRPMNNMMSVPFIGKLNTVFIVAIGFGMCLILLCMVFNILNAWKAGDVEHIWFDTNSVAGLVFYGSAVVSIALILNGKTLPGGIVLFIMFGVPSVSYTHLRA
;
A
#
# COMPACT_ATOMS: atom_id res chain seq x y z
N LYS A 1 39.28 -7.52 -36.40
CA LYS A 1 39.89 -7.74 -35.05
C LYS A 1 38.76 -8.24 -34.17
N ASP A 2 38.70 -9.55 -34.09
CA ASP A 2 37.72 -10.26 -33.27
C ASP A 2 38.06 -10.05 -31.81
N ASP A 3 37.15 -9.41 -31.10
CA ASP A 3 37.27 -9.26 -29.67
C ASP A 3 36.71 -10.53 -29.00
N SER A 4 37.58 -11.56 -29.01
CA SER A 4 37.29 -12.89 -28.45
C SER A 4 37.26 -12.93 -26.91
N ARG A 5 36.97 -11.81 -26.26
CA ARG A 5 36.98 -11.67 -24.80
C ARG A 5 35.62 -11.50 -24.16
N ILE A 6 34.54 -11.66 -24.90
CA ILE A 6 33.20 -11.73 -24.31
C ILE A 6 32.85 -13.20 -24.16
N PHE A 7 33.21 -13.75 -23.01
CA PHE A 7 32.68 -15.03 -22.56
C PHE A 7 31.28 -14.77 -21.95
N CYS A 8 30.25 -15.15 -22.68
CA CYS A 8 28.92 -15.28 -22.10
C CYS A 8 28.88 -16.66 -21.43
N ILE A 9 29.17 -16.73 -20.15
CA ILE A 9 28.92 -17.93 -19.34
C ILE A 9 27.41 -17.91 -19.09
N ILE A 10 26.66 -18.64 -19.90
CA ILE A 10 25.28 -19.02 -19.55
C ILE A 10 25.46 -20.21 -18.60
N ASP A 11 25.58 -19.87 -17.33
CA ASP A 11 25.64 -20.87 -16.27
C ASP A 11 24.22 -21.44 -16.11
N GLY A 12 23.96 -22.49 -16.85
CA GLY A 12 22.74 -23.31 -16.76
C GLY A 12 23.03 -24.61 -16.03
N GLU A 13 24.20 -24.74 -15.42
CA GLU A 13 24.53 -25.89 -14.59
C GLU A 13 23.89 -25.68 -13.22
N GLU A 14 22.97 -26.55 -12.87
CA GLU A 14 22.61 -26.82 -11.49
C GLU A 14 23.92 -27.15 -10.76
N ASP A 15 24.34 -26.24 -9.89
CA ASP A 15 25.50 -26.48 -9.01
C ASP A 15 25.24 -27.74 -8.19
N GLU A 16 25.80 -28.87 -8.62
CA GLU A 16 25.74 -30.16 -7.91
C GLU A 16 26.28 -30.13 -6.47
N HIS A 17 26.87 -29.00 -6.07
CA HIS A 17 27.45 -28.79 -4.75
C HIS A 17 26.57 -27.98 -3.77
N LEU A 18 25.42 -27.47 -4.22
CA LEU A 18 24.45 -26.84 -3.32
C LEU A 18 23.59 -27.93 -2.67
N LYS A 19 23.47 -27.85 -1.35
CA LYS A 19 22.70 -28.79 -0.52
C LYS A 19 21.32 -29.01 -1.16
N PRO A 20 20.86 -30.29 -1.29
CA PRO A 20 19.54 -30.59 -1.83
C PRO A 20 18.48 -29.90 -0.98
N GLY A 21 17.78 -28.91 -1.56
CA GLY A 21 16.72 -28.15 -0.89
C GLY A 21 16.72 -26.64 -1.12
N ILE A 22 17.77 -26.03 -1.67
CA ILE A 22 17.76 -24.61 -2.01
C ILE A 22 17.56 -24.48 -3.52
N HIS A 23 16.30 -24.52 -3.96
CA HIS A 23 15.93 -24.04 -5.29
C HIS A 23 16.15 -22.52 -5.31
N GLN A 24 17.29 -22.09 -5.80
CA GLN A 24 17.50 -20.67 -6.11
C GLN A 24 16.58 -20.33 -7.29
N GLN A 25 15.43 -19.74 -6.97
CA GLN A 25 14.56 -19.21 -8.00
C GLN A 25 15.27 -18.06 -8.72
N PRO A 26 15.17 -17.99 -10.06
CA PRO A 26 15.81 -16.93 -10.82
C PRO A 26 15.29 -15.56 -10.34
N PRO A 27 16.16 -14.52 -10.34
CA PRO A 27 15.75 -13.20 -9.88
C PRO A 27 14.61 -12.66 -10.73
N THR A 28 13.53 -12.23 -10.09
CA THR A 28 12.33 -11.69 -10.76
C THR A 28 12.65 -10.39 -11.48
N LYS A 29 12.33 -10.30 -12.77
CA LYS A 29 12.44 -9.08 -13.57
C LYS A 29 11.07 -8.42 -13.65
N LEU A 30 10.92 -7.28 -12.99
CA LEU A 30 9.70 -6.47 -13.06
C LEU A 30 9.54 -5.88 -14.46
N LYS A 31 8.31 -5.95 -15.02
CA LYS A 31 7.96 -5.39 -16.32
C LYS A 31 6.71 -4.53 -16.18
N ASN A 32 6.91 -3.27 -15.80
CA ASN A 32 5.82 -2.34 -15.59
C ASN A 32 5.70 -1.28 -16.70
N PRO A 33 4.49 -0.72 -16.93
CA PRO A 33 4.28 0.43 -17.79
C PRO A 33 5.18 1.62 -17.39
N LYS A 34 5.48 2.48 -18.37
CA LYS A 34 6.39 3.63 -18.15
C LYS A 34 6.00 4.52 -16.98
N LEU A 35 4.70 4.64 -16.68
CA LEU A 35 4.18 5.45 -15.57
C LEU A 35 4.53 4.86 -14.20
N PHE A 36 4.46 3.54 -14.06
CA PHE A 36 4.74 2.84 -12.79
C PHE A 36 6.22 2.46 -12.63
N LYS A 37 7.00 2.50 -13.72
CA LYS A 37 8.41 2.15 -13.72
C LYS A 37 9.25 2.86 -12.64
N PRO A 38 9.07 4.16 -12.33
CA PRO A 38 9.79 4.81 -11.25
C PRO A 38 9.58 4.15 -9.88
N PHE A 39 8.40 3.60 -9.64
CA PHE A 39 8.03 2.97 -8.36
C PHE A 39 8.66 1.59 -8.15
N GLU A 40 9.20 0.96 -9.21
CA GLU A 40 10.00 -0.27 -9.07
C GLU A 40 11.22 -0.06 -8.16
N MET A 41 11.67 1.18 -8.00
CA MET A 41 12.73 1.52 -7.05
C MET A 41 12.33 1.16 -5.62
N TYR A 42 11.10 1.45 -5.20
CA TYR A 42 10.62 1.10 -3.87
C TYR A 42 10.56 -0.42 -3.67
N ILE A 43 10.04 -1.14 -4.66
CA ILE A 43 9.98 -2.60 -4.59
C ILE A 43 11.38 -3.22 -4.48
N LYS A 44 12.34 -2.71 -5.24
CA LYS A 44 13.74 -3.16 -5.15
C LYS A 44 14.40 -2.86 -3.80
N MET A 45 13.99 -1.79 -3.13
CA MET A 45 14.52 -1.45 -1.79
C MET A 45 13.97 -2.35 -0.69
N TYR A 46 12.70 -2.77 -0.79
CA TYR A 46 12.07 -3.65 0.20
C TYR A 46 12.30 -5.13 -0.07
N GLY A 47 12.46 -5.51 -1.32
CA GLY A 47 12.64 -6.88 -1.76
C GLY A 47 11.78 -7.18 -2.99
N LEU A 48 12.32 -7.96 -3.92
CA LEU A 48 11.59 -8.37 -5.11
C LEU A 48 10.57 -9.46 -4.73
N PRO A 49 9.35 -9.41 -5.28
CA PRO A 49 8.36 -10.47 -5.08
C PRO A 49 8.87 -11.80 -5.68
N ALA A 50 8.44 -12.91 -5.15
CA ALA A 50 8.72 -14.23 -5.70
C ALA A 50 8.09 -14.37 -7.10
N TYR A 51 8.60 -15.30 -7.91
CA TYR A 51 8.19 -15.45 -9.32
C TYR A 51 6.68 -15.69 -9.50
N ASN A 52 6.06 -16.36 -8.53
CA ASN A 52 4.63 -16.69 -8.57
C ASN A 52 3.74 -15.63 -7.88
N GLU A 53 4.33 -14.63 -7.25
CA GLU A 53 3.60 -13.57 -6.56
C GLU A 53 3.16 -12.48 -7.53
N MET A 54 2.13 -11.75 -7.13
CA MET A 54 1.64 -10.60 -7.88
C MET A 54 2.58 -9.40 -7.68
N ASP A 55 2.92 -8.72 -8.78
CA ASP A 55 3.73 -7.49 -8.71
C ASP A 55 2.94 -6.35 -8.01
N PRO A 56 3.35 -5.89 -6.83
CA PRO A 56 2.66 -4.84 -6.09
C PRO A 56 2.98 -3.43 -6.59
N THR A 57 3.82 -3.25 -7.62
CA THR A 57 4.33 -1.94 -8.05
C THR A 57 3.21 -0.95 -8.37
N TRP A 58 2.17 -1.37 -9.08
CA TRP A 58 1.04 -0.51 -9.43
C TRP A 58 0.24 -0.07 -8.20
N PHE A 59 0.07 -0.97 -7.22
CA PHE A 59 -0.64 -0.68 -5.98
C PHE A 59 0.14 0.30 -5.10
N VAL A 60 1.46 0.06 -4.96
CA VAL A 60 2.36 0.99 -4.25
C VAL A 60 2.38 2.35 -4.92
N ALA A 61 2.44 2.41 -6.26
CA ALA A 61 2.43 3.67 -6.99
C ALA A 61 1.15 4.48 -6.72
N LEU A 62 0.00 3.82 -6.79
CA LEU A 62 -1.29 4.48 -6.58
C LEU A 62 -1.45 4.94 -5.13
N THR A 63 -1.24 4.04 -4.16
CA THR A 63 -1.45 4.33 -2.74
C THR A 63 -0.47 5.36 -2.22
N TYR A 64 0.81 5.26 -2.58
CA TYR A 64 1.82 6.24 -2.18
C TYR A 64 1.49 7.63 -2.71
N SER A 65 1.20 7.75 -4.01
CA SER A 65 0.88 9.05 -4.62
C SER A 65 -0.40 9.64 -4.06
N PHE A 66 -1.42 8.81 -3.79
CA PHE A 66 -2.68 9.22 -3.19
C PHE A 66 -2.47 9.73 -1.74
N ILE A 67 -1.77 8.97 -0.90
CA ILE A 67 -1.48 9.36 0.50
C ILE A 67 -0.67 10.65 0.53
N PHE A 68 0.38 10.74 -0.30
CA PHE A 68 1.19 11.95 -0.40
C PHE A 68 0.33 13.16 -0.80
N GLY A 69 -0.52 13.00 -1.83
CA GLY A 69 -1.41 14.04 -2.29
C GLY A 69 -2.41 14.48 -1.23
N ALA A 70 -3.01 13.53 -0.50
CA ALA A 70 -3.95 13.83 0.58
C ALA A 70 -3.28 14.57 1.75
N MET A 71 -2.02 14.21 2.06
CA MET A 71 -1.23 14.87 3.11
C MET A 71 -0.75 16.27 2.70
N PHE A 72 -0.32 16.42 1.45
CA PHE A 72 0.24 17.65 0.87
C PHE A 72 -0.74 18.37 -0.06
N GLY A 73 -2.04 18.34 0.21
CA GLY A 73 -3.09 18.89 -0.65
C GLY A 73 -2.98 20.41 -0.87
N ASP A 74 -2.11 20.81 -1.77
CA ASP A 74 -1.89 22.21 -2.15
C ASP A 74 -1.67 22.34 -3.67
N VAL A 75 -2.46 23.17 -4.33
CA VAL A 75 -2.41 23.33 -5.81
C VAL A 75 -1.08 23.89 -6.26
N GLY A 76 -0.57 24.93 -5.59
CA GLY A 76 0.65 25.61 -6.00
C GLY A 76 1.90 24.74 -5.83
N GLN A 77 2.03 24.15 -4.65
CA GLN A 77 3.14 23.22 -4.35
C GLN A 77 3.04 21.95 -5.19
N GLY A 78 1.83 21.40 -5.38
CA GLY A 78 1.59 20.24 -6.22
C GLY A 78 2.01 20.44 -7.66
N LEU A 79 1.67 21.58 -8.26
CA LEU A 79 2.10 21.94 -9.61
C LEU A 79 3.62 22.11 -9.71
N LEU A 80 4.26 22.73 -8.72
CA LEU A 80 5.73 22.83 -8.67
C LEU A 80 6.39 21.46 -8.62
N LEU A 81 5.90 20.56 -7.77
CA LEU A 81 6.40 19.19 -7.67
C LEU A 81 6.17 18.41 -8.98
N PHE A 82 4.99 18.56 -9.60
CA PHE A 82 4.69 17.92 -10.87
C PHE A 82 5.63 18.39 -11.98
N ILE A 83 5.72 19.69 -12.22
CA ILE A 83 6.55 20.27 -13.30
C ILE A 83 8.04 20.03 -13.02
N GLY A 84 8.50 20.33 -11.82
CA GLY A 84 9.90 20.14 -11.42
C GLY A 84 10.31 18.66 -11.46
N GLY A 85 9.49 17.78 -10.94
CA GLY A 85 9.71 16.33 -10.97
C GLY A 85 9.73 15.79 -12.40
N PHE A 86 8.79 16.23 -13.25
CA PHE A 86 8.73 15.81 -14.65
C PHE A 86 9.97 16.27 -15.44
N LEU A 87 10.41 17.52 -15.28
CA LEU A 87 11.60 18.04 -15.93
C LEU A 87 12.86 17.29 -15.49
N LEU A 88 13.04 17.08 -14.19
CA LEU A 88 14.16 16.31 -13.65
C LEU A 88 14.15 14.86 -14.13
N TYR A 89 12.98 14.22 -14.18
CA TYR A 89 12.86 12.86 -14.69
C TYR A 89 13.23 12.77 -16.17
N LYS A 90 12.77 13.76 -16.98
CA LYS A 90 13.02 13.76 -18.43
C LYS A 90 14.47 14.12 -18.78
N PHE A 91 15.08 15.13 -18.11
CA PHE A 91 16.41 15.62 -18.47
C PHE A 91 17.53 14.92 -17.71
N LYS A 92 17.33 14.56 -16.45
CA LYS A 92 18.36 13.96 -15.60
C LYS A 92 18.18 12.46 -15.41
N HIS A 93 17.08 11.89 -15.88
CA HIS A 93 16.73 10.46 -15.71
C HIS A 93 16.73 9.99 -14.25
N ILE A 94 16.44 10.90 -13.30
CA ILE A 94 16.38 10.58 -11.88
C ILE A 94 15.06 9.88 -11.60
N THR A 95 15.11 8.61 -11.20
CA THR A 95 13.92 7.77 -10.93
C THR A 95 13.02 8.38 -9.85
N LEU A 96 13.62 8.90 -8.77
CA LEU A 96 12.89 9.54 -7.67
C LEU A 96 12.07 10.75 -8.15
N ALA A 97 12.57 11.50 -9.13
CA ALA A 97 11.87 12.65 -9.69
C ALA A 97 10.56 12.24 -10.38
N GLY A 98 10.51 11.05 -10.99
CA GLY A 98 9.28 10.49 -11.55
C GLY A 98 8.22 10.22 -10.48
N ILE A 99 8.62 9.70 -9.32
CA ILE A 99 7.74 9.47 -8.17
C ILE A 99 7.18 10.79 -7.65
N ILE A 100 8.05 11.80 -7.46
CA ILE A 100 7.66 13.14 -7.01
C ILE A 100 6.69 13.79 -8.00
N SER A 101 6.89 13.61 -9.29
CA SER A 101 5.98 14.11 -10.31
C SER A 101 4.59 13.49 -10.20
N CYS A 102 4.48 12.17 -10.04
CA CYS A 102 3.19 11.50 -9.82
C CYS A 102 2.51 11.98 -8.52
N ALA A 103 3.27 12.09 -7.44
CA ALA A 103 2.78 12.62 -6.17
C ALA A 103 2.28 14.07 -6.30
N GLY A 104 2.96 14.91 -7.10
CA GLY A 104 2.57 16.29 -7.40
C GLY A 104 1.22 16.39 -8.11
N VAL A 105 0.89 15.44 -9.00
CA VAL A 105 -0.44 15.40 -9.63
C VAL A 105 -1.53 15.19 -8.59
N PHE A 106 -1.39 14.20 -7.71
CA PHE A 106 -2.36 13.95 -6.64
C PHE A 106 -2.44 15.12 -5.65
N SER A 107 -1.29 15.72 -5.30
CA SER A 107 -1.25 16.92 -4.45
C SER A 107 -2.05 18.08 -5.06
N THR A 108 -1.96 18.28 -6.36
CA THR A 108 -2.74 19.31 -7.06
C THR A 108 -4.23 19.00 -7.01
N ILE A 109 -4.63 17.73 -7.23
CA ILE A 109 -6.04 17.30 -7.16
C ILE A 109 -6.61 17.55 -5.76
N PHE A 110 -5.91 17.07 -4.73
CA PHE A 110 -6.32 17.29 -3.34
C PHE A 110 -6.28 18.76 -2.94
N GLY A 111 -5.35 19.54 -3.49
CA GLY A 111 -5.28 20.99 -3.31
C GLY A 111 -6.56 21.70 -3.77
N PHE A 112 -7.13 21.30 -4.91
CA PHE A 112 -8.44 21.79 -5.35
C PHE A 112 -9.58 21.29 -4.44
N MET A 113 -9.51 20.06 -3.96
CA MET A 113 -10.52 19.53 -3.04
C MET A 113 -10.52 20.27 -1.70
N PHE A 114 -9.37 20.63 -1.19
CA PHE A 114 -9.21 21.36 0.08
C PHE A 114 -9.28 22.88 -0.07
N GLY A 115 -9.08 23.39 -1.29
CA GLY A 115 -9.10 24.83 -1.58
C GLY A 115 -7.85 25.56 -1.10
N SER A 116 -6.66 24.92 -1.16
CA SER A 116 -5.38 25.50 -0.74
C SER A 116 -4.47 25.78 -1.93
N ILE A 117 -3.90 27.00 -1.97
CA ILE A 117 -2.84 27.41 -2.91
C ILE A 117 -1.71 28.04 -2.11
N PHE A 118 -0.51 27.46 -2.14
CA PHE A 118 0.66 27.91 -1.37
C PHE A 118 0.37 28.19 0.11
N GLY A 119 -0.56 27.39 0.70
CA GLY A 119 -1.00 27.55 2.08
C GLY A 119 -2.10 28.62 2.29
N PHE A 120 -2.55 29.30 1.26
CA PHE A 120 -3.67 30.25 1.36
C PHE A 120 -4.99 29.52 1.08
N GLU A 121 -5.89 29.47 2.07
CA GLU A 121 -7.17 28.77 1.99
C GLU A 121 -8.34 29.64 1.50
N ASP A 122 -8.11 30.96 1.35
CA ASP A 122 -9.14 31.94 1.00
C ASP A 122 -9.23 32.22 -0.51
N VAL A 123 -8.26 31.74 -1.30
CA VAL A 123 -8.14 32.06 -2.73
C VAL A 123 -9.08 31.20 -3.58
N ILE A 124 -9.24 29.93 -3.24
CA ILE A 124 -10.14 29.01 -3.95
C ILE A 124 -11.19 28.45 -3.00
N PRO A 125 -12.49 28.38 -3.43
CA PRO A 125 -13.48 27.67 -2.65
C PRO A 125 -13.15 26.17 -2.62
N ALA A 126 -13.11 25.58 -1.41
CA ALA A 126 -12.91 24.15 -1.26
C ALA A 126 -14.06 23.37 -1.94
N LEU A 127 -13.71 22.41 -2.80
CA LEU A 127 -14.71 21.58 -3.48
C LEU A 127 -15.28 20.48 -2.57
N TRP A 128 -14.53 20.04 -1.58
CA TRP A 128 -14.97 18.99 -0.67
C TRP A 128 -15.07 19.49 0.77
N LEU A 129 -13.97 19.67 1.48
CA LEU A 129 -13.96 20.16 2.86
C LEU A 129 -12.66 20.92 3.15
N ARG A 130 -12.77 21.89 4.06
CA ARG A 130 -11.59 22.58 4.61
C ARG A 130 -11.06 21.80 5.80
N PRO A 131 -9.80 21.30 5.76
CA PRO A 131 -9.23 20.49 6.84
C PRO A 131 -9.26 21.14 8.21
N MET A 132 -9.10 22.47 8.27
CA MET A 132 -9.03 23.22 9.52
C MET A 132 -10.40 23.41 10.20
N ASN A 133 -11.49 23.51 9.42
CA ASN A 133 -12.80 23.95 9.93
C ASN A 133 -13.79 22.81 10.16
N ASN A 134 -13.59 21.65 9.55
CA ASN A 134 -14.52 20.55 9.61
C ASN A 134 -14.18 19.58 10.75
N MET A 135 -14.96 19.63 11.81
CA MET A 135 -14.87 18.73 12.96
C MET A 135 -16.08 17.82 13.04
N MET A 136 -15.85 16.53 13.21
CA MET A 136 -16.89 15.53 13.44
C MET A 136 -16.92 15.16 14.92
N SER A 137 -18.10 15.07 15.49
CA SER A 137 -18.28 14.59 16.87
C SER A 137 -18.25 13.07 16.89
N VAL A 138 -17.26 12.52 17.58
CA VAL A 138 -17.09 11.07 17.75
C VAL A 138 -17.55 10.70 19.16
N PRO A 139 -18.44 9.71 19.32
CA PRO A 139 -18.80 9.19 20.64
C PRO A 139 -17.55 8.80 21.42
N PHE A 140 -17.48 9.12 22.72
CA PHE A 140 -16.38 8.85 23.66
C PHE A 140 -15.11 9.70 23.50
N ILE A 141 -14.79 10.25 22.31
CA ILE A 141 -13.51 10.96 22.05
C ILE A 141 -13.73 12.47 21.95
N GLY A 142 -14.95 12.92 21.59
CA GLY A 142 -15.28 14.33 21.41
C GLY A 142 -15.16 14.78 19.95
N LYS A 143 -14.76 16.04 19.72
CA LYS A 143 -14.63 16.60 18.37
C LYS A 143 -13.27 16.26 17.76
N LEU A 144 -13.27 15.54 16.65
CA LEU A 144 -12.08 15.23 15.87
C LEU A 144 -12.17 15.82 14.47
N ASN A 145 -11.00 16.11 13.90
CA ASN A 145 -10.92 16.56 12.51
C ASN A 145 -11.40 15.45 11.57
N THR A 146 -12.30 15.80 10.65
CA THR A 146 -12.91 14.86 9.71
C THR A 146 -11.87 14.19 8.80
N VAL A 147 -10.85 14.95 8.36
CA VAL A 147 -9.77 14.40 7.53
C VAL A 147 -9.01 13.29 8.27
N PHE A 148 -8.79 13.45 9.57
CA PHE A 148 -8.11 12.45 10.39
C PHE A 148 -8.90 11.14 10.48
N ILE A 149 -10.22 11.22 10.67
CA ILE A 149 -11.10 10.05 10.70
C ILE A 149 -11.09 9.32 9.35
N VAL A 150 -11.18 10.08 8.25
CA VAL A 150 -11.11 9.52 6.89
C VAL A 150 -9.76 8.87 6.62
N ALA A 151 -8.66 9.48 7.07
CA ALA A 151 -7.31 8.92 6.90
C ALA A 151 -7.14 7.59 7.66
N ILE A 152 -7.65 7.50 8.90
CA ILE A 152 -7.65 6.24 9.66
C ILE A 152 -8.48 5.17 8.94
N GLY A 153 -9.69 5.52 8.51
CA GLY A 153 -10.57 4.61 7.76
C GLY A 153 -9.91 4.11 6.46
N PHE A 154 -9.25 5.00 5.73
CA PHE A 154 -8.49 4.64 4.54
C PHE A 154 -7.34 3.69 4.85
N GLY A 155 -6.57 3.95 5.92
CA GLY A 155 -5.51 3.05 6.37
C GLY A 155 -6.03 1.65 6.73
N MET A 156 -7.17 1.57 7.43
CA MET A 156 -7.83 0.30 7.74
C MET A 156 -8.22 -0.47 6.45
N CYS A 157 -8.78 0.23 5.46
CA CYS A 157 -9.10 -0.37 4.17
C CYS A 157 -7.86 -0.88 3.43
N LEU A 158 -6.75 -0.14 3.46
CA LEU A 158 -5.48 -0.58 2.85
C LEU A 158 -4.95 -1.86 3.48
N ILE A 159 -4.99 -1.97 4.82
CA ILE A 159 -4.55 -3.19 5.51
C ILE A 159 -5.41 -4.38 5.09
N LEU A 160 -6.74 -4.23 5.04
CA LEU A 160 -7.64 -5.29 4.55
C LEU A 160 -7.32 -5.70 3.11
N LEU A 161 -7.05 -4.74 2.22
CA LEU A 161 -6.65 -5.02 0.84
C LEU A 161 -5.31 -5.77 0.77
N CYS A 162 -4.32 -5.40 1.59
CA CYS A 162 -3.05 -6.11 1.65
C CYS A 162 -3.23 -7.57 2.11
N MET A 163 -4.11 -7.81 3.10
CA MET A 163 -4.43 -9.17 3.55
C MET A 163 -5.11 -9.99 2.43
N VAL A 164 -6.01 -9.37 1.67
CA VAL A 164 -6.62 -10.03 0.49
C VAL A 164 -5.56 -10.37 -0.56
N PHE A 165 -4.60 -9.47 -0.83
CA PHE A 165 -3.51 -9.78 -1.76
C PHE A 165 -2.63 -10.93 -1.27
N ASN A 166 -2.36 -11.01 0.04
CA ASN A 166 -1.62 -12.13 0.61
C ASN A 166 -2.37 -13.46 0.40
N ILE A 167 -3.67 -13.49 0.66
CA ILE A 167 -4.52 -14.67 0.41
C ILE A 167 -4.49 -15.06 -1.08
N LEU A 168 -4.59 -14.09 -2.00
CA LEU A 168 -4.53 -14.35 -3.44
C LEU A 168 -3.18 -14.92 -3.88
N ASN A 169 -2.08 -14.46 -3.28
CA ASN A 169 -0.75 -14.96 -3.56
C ASN A 169 -0.57 -16.39 -3.03
N ALA A 170 -0.99 -16.66 -1.79
CA ALA A 170 -0.98 -18.00 -1.20
C ALA A 170 -1.85 -18.98 -2.01
N TRP A 171 -3.00 -18.52 -2.50
CA TRP A 171 -3.86 -19.35 -3.37
C TRP A 171 -3.18 -19.70 -4.69
N LYS A 172 -2.50 -18.74 -5.32
CA LYS A 172 -1.72 -19.01 -6.55
C LYS A 172 -0.56 -19.96 -6.31
N ALA A 173 0.05 -19.88 -5.13
CA ALA A 173 1.12 -20.79 -4.73
C ALA A 173 0.63 -22.20 -4.41
N GLY A 174 -0.70 -22.40 -4.21
CA GLY A 174 -1.29 -23.69 -3.85
C GLY A 174 -1.07 -24.09 -2.39
N ASP A 175 -0.63 -23.14 -1.56
CA ASP A 175 -0.33 -23.39 -0.15
C ASP A 175 -1.60 -23.15 0.71
N VAL A 176 -2.37 -24.21 0.89
CA VAL A 176 -3.64 -24.17 1.64
C VAL A 176 -3.42 -23.90 3.12
N GLU A 177 -2.31 -24.36 3.67
CA GLU A 177 -1.96 -24.17 5.07
C GLU A 177 -1.71 -22.70 5.38
N HIS A 178 -0.95 -22.02 4.51
CA HIS A 178 -0.68 -20.58 4.60
C HIS A 178 -1.94 -19.72 4.42
N ILE A 179 -2.91 -20.16 3.60
CA ILE A 179 -4.17 -19.43 3.41
C ILE A 179 -4.99 -19.39 4.71
N TRP A 180 -5.08 -20.47 5.44
CA TRP A 180 -5.98 -20.55 6.59
C TRP A 180 -5.35 -20.13 7.91
N PHE A 181 -4.08 -20.43 8.11
CA PHE A 181 -3.43 -20.33 9.42
C PHE A 181 -2.44 -19.17 9.56
N ASP A 182 -2.02 -18.53 8.47
CA ASP A 182 -1.13 -17.38 8.57
C ASP A 182 -1.84 -16.16 9.18
N THR A 183 -1.09 -15.41 9.99
CA THR A 183 -1.57 -14.19 10.68
C THR A 183 -2.03 -13.08 9.74
N ASN A 184 -1.50 -13.04 8.51
CA ASN A 184 -1.84 -12.05 7.49
C ASN A 184 -2.81 -12.60 6.42
N SER A 185 -3.35 -13.80 6.63
CA SER A 185 -4.28 -14.46 5.72
C SER A 185 -5.72 -14.44 6.28
N VAL A 186 -6.49 -15.53 6.08
CA VAL A 186 -7.92 -15.56 6.44
C VAL A 186 -8.14 -15.32 7.93
N ALA A 187 -7.33 -15.93 8.80
CA ALA A 187 -7.46 -15.75 10.25
C ALA A 187 -7.25 -14.28 10.67
N GLY A 188 -6.20 -13.64 10.17
CA GLY A 188 -5.92 -12.22 10.42
C GLY A 188 -6.98 -11.30 9.81
N LEU A 189 -7.46 -11.61 8.60
CA LEU A 189 -8.50 -10.84 7.93
C LEU A 189 -9.82 -10.86 8.72
N VAL A 190 -10.22 -12.01 9.26
CA VAL A 190 -11.41 -12.13 10.11
C VAL A 190 -11.25 -11.34 11.41
N PHE A 191 -10.09 -11.46 12.06
CA PHE A 191 -9.79 -10.71 13.29
C PHE A 191 -9.83 -9.19 13.04
N TYR A 192 -9.05 -8.73 12.08
CA TYR A 192 -8.95 -7.30 11.78
C TYR A 192 -10.24 -6.74 11.20
N GLY A 193 -10.93 -7.48 10.33
CA GLY A 193 -12.23 -7.11 9.78
C GLY A 193 -13.29 -6.97 10.86
N SER A 194 -13.34 -7.89 11.84
CA SER A 194 -14.28 -7.80 12.97
C SER A 194 -13.98 -6.58 13.86
N ALA A 195 -12.70 -6.25 14.06
CA ALA A 195 -12.29 -5.05 14.78
C ALA A 195 -12.74 -3.76 14.06
N VAL A 196 -12.52 -3.68 12.74
CA VAL A 196 -12.94 -2.53 11.91
C VAL A 196 -14.47 -2.37 11.93
N VAL A 197 -15.22 -3.45 11.77
CA VAL A 197 -16.70 -3.44 11.86
C VAL A 197 -17.16 -3.00 13.23
N SER A 198 -16.51 -3.46 14.30
CA SER A 198 -16.83 -3.04 15.68
C SER A 198 -16.63 -1.55 15.88
N ILE A 199 -15.50 -1.00 15.41
CA ILE A 199 -15.23 0.43 15.47
C ILE A 199 -16.28 1.22 14.66
N ALA A 200 -16.61 0.76 13.45
CA ALA A 200 -17.62 1.40 12.62
C ALA A 200 -19.02 1.41 13.28
N LEU A 201 -19.41 0.33 13.97
CA LEU A 201 -20.67 0.27 14.71
C LEU A 201 -20.68 1.25 15.89
N ILE A 202 -19.58 1.34 16.65
CA ILE A 202 -19.45 2.29 17.77
C ILE A 202 -19.56 3.73 17.24
N LEU A 203 -18.88 4.07 16.15
CA LEU A 203 -18.94 5.39 15.53
C LEU A 203 -20.34 5.77 15.06
N ASN A 204 -21.14 4.77 14.64
CA ASN A 204 -22.54 4.95 14.27
C ASN A 204 -23.52 4.94 15.48
N GLY A 205 -23.01 4.88 16.70
CA GLY A 205 -23.81 4.88 17.93
C GLY A 205 -24.64 3.60 18.14
N LYS A 206 -24.32 2.50 17.45
CA LYS A 206 -24.99 1.20 17.60
C LYS A 206 -24.30 0.40 18.71
N THR A 207 -25.11 -0.31 19.51
CA THR A 207 -24.58 -1.23 20.52
C THR A 207 -23.95 -2.44 19.84
N LEU A 208 -22.74 -2.80 20.30
CA LEU A 208 -22.06 -4.01 19.84
C LEU A 208 -22.88 -5.25 20.20
N PRO A 209 -23.09 -6.21 19.31
CA PRO A 209 -23.53 -7.56 19.65
C PRO A 209 -22.42 -8.27 20.41
N GLY A 210 -22.27 -7.98 21.71
CA GLY A 210 -21.07 -8.21 22.51
C GLY A 210 -20.52 -9.65 22.50
N GLY A 211 -21.38 -10.68 22.53
CA GLY A 211 -20.93 -12.06 22.58
C GLY A 211 -20.38 -12.59 21.25
N ILE A 212 -21.04 -12.27 20.14
CA ILE A 212 -20.68 -12.78 18.80
C ILE A 212 -19.37 -12.12 18.30
N VAL A 213 -19.22 -10.81 18.49
CA VAL A 213 -18.02 -10.12 18.05
C VAL A 213 -16.79 -10.58 18.83
N LEU A 214 -16.91 -10.72 20.16
CA LEU A 214 -15.84 -11.25 21.01
C LEU A 214 -15.47 -12.69 20.61
N PHE A 215 -16.45 -13.52 20.30
CA PHE A 215 -16.20 -14.90 19.87
C PHE A 215 -15.46 -14.94 18.54
N ILE A 216 -15.83 -14.12 17.55
CA ILE A 216 -15.14 -14.04 16.27
C ILE A 216 -13.73 -13.45 16.44
N MET A 217 -13.58 -12.39 17.22
CA MET A 217 -12.29 -11.73 17.44
C MET A 217 -11.26 -12.63 18.11
N PHE A 218 -11.67 -13.38 19.12
CA PHE A 218 -10.74 -14.21 19.90
C PHE A 218 -10.76 -15.68 19.52
N GLY A 219 -11.88 -16.21 19.07
CA GLY A 219 -12.03 -17.63 18.73
C GLY A 219 -11.25 -18.02 17.48
N VAL A 220 -11.36 -17.26 16.40
CA VAL A 220 -10.68 -17.59 15.13
C VAL A 220 -9.16 -17.53 15.26
N PRO A 221 -8.54 -16.45 15.81
CA PRO A 221 -7.10 -16.41 15.98
C PRO A 221 -6.56 -17.46 16.96
N SER A 222 -7.32 -17.77 18.03
CA SER A 222 -6.90 -18.79 19.01
C SER A 222 -6.78 -20.16 18.38
N VAL A 223 -7.74 -20.54 17.53
CA VAL A 223 -7.71 -21.80 16.79
C VAL A 223 -6.55 -21.83 15.82
N SER A 224 -6.33 -20.73 15.09
CA SER A 224 -5.21 -20.61 14.16
C SER A 224 -3.84 -20.74 14.86
N TYR A 225 -3.69 -20.08 16.02
CA TYR A 225 -2.43 -20.09 16.77
C TYR A 225 -2.11 -21.47 17.40
N THR A 226 -3.13 -22.24 17.77
CA THR A 226 -2.94 -23.59 18.29
C THR A 226 -2.53 -24.58 17.21
N HIS A 227 -3.01 -24.40 15.96
CA HIS A 227 -2.61 -25.24 14.83
C HIS A 227 -1.18 -24.98 14.32
N LEU A 228 -0.66 -23.78 14.45
CA LEU A 228 0.73 -23.45 14.05
C LEU A 228 1.78 -23.99 15.03
N ARG A 229 1.38 -24.40 16.23
CA ARG A 229 2.31 -24.95 17.27
C ARG A 229 2.26 -26.46 17.41
N ALA A 230 1.36 -27.14 16.71
CA ALA A 230 1.26 -28.60 16.70
C ALA A 230 1.99 -29.19 15.49
#